data_a07527125242c43b70124fa4294186a4
#
_entry.id   a07527125242c43b70124fa4294186a4
#
_cell.length_a   1.000
_cell.length_b   1.000
_cell.length_c   1.000
_cell.angle_alpha   90.00
_cell.angle_beta   90.00
_cell.angle_gamma   90.00
#
_symmetry.space_group_name_H-M   'P 1'
#
loop_
_entity.id
_entity.type
_entity.pdbx_description
1 polymer ?
#
loop_
_entity_poly.entity_id
_entity_poly.type
_entity_poly.pdbx_seq_one_letter_code
_entity_poly.pdbx_strand_id
1 'polypeptide(L)'
;DNTEIVEDETNGFTFVHNLLSITGEFTSQPFIEDGIVFLFNGEIYNFKDFGDYDSDGYCIIDLYKEHGIDFVKKLDGEFAIFLLDLNEDLVIIATDPFKTKPLFYSISEDGFGCSTYRTALDRIGHENVKRVKPNTCSVYKLSNYEKVDEFTIVNFDLNQHKDNFDDWDIAFKNAIRKRTSNTDKKIFMGLSSGYDSGAIACELLKQEVPFKAYSVINHQENTEDMNVLNYRHKRILESTNAELQNLYKSGEVREFHRNFIRNHSEDFKWTINTSASDYTENWSLCDDRGAAWI
;
A
#
# COMPACT_ATOMS: atom_id res chain seq x y z
N ASP A 1 -14.68 5.85 5.64
CA ASP A 1 -13.44 6.20 6.35
C ASP A 1 -13.76 6.36 7.81
N ASN A 2 -13.02 5.72 8.67
CA ASN A 2 -13.16 5.81 10.13
C ASN A 2 -11.80 6.10 10.76
N THR A 3 -11.77 7.04 11.69
CA THR A 3 -10.59 7.32 12.52
C THR A 3 -10.83 6.72 13.90
N GLU A 4 -9.95 5.83 14.30
CA GLU A 4 -9.94 5.23 15.63
C GLU A 4 -8.77 5.79 16.43
N ILE A 5 -9.02 6.16 17.67
CA ILE A 5 -8.00 6.59 18.63
C ILE A 5 -8.17 5.73 19.88
N VAL A 6 -7.11 5.02 20.24
CA VAL A 6 -7.07 4.19 21.44
C VAL A 6 -5.94 4.66 22.33
N GLU A 7 -6.27 5.02 23.57
CA GLU A 7 -5.32 5.47 24.58
C GLU A 7 -5.19 4.39 25.67
N ASP A 8 -3.97 3.93 25.90
CA ASP A 8 -3.60 3.07 27.02
C ASP A 8 -2.86 3.93 28.07
N GLU A 9 -3.62 4.56 28.94
CA GLU A 9 -3.07 5.43 30.00
C GLU A 9 -2.15 4.67 30.96
N THR A 10 -2.34 3.36 31.12
CA THR A 10 -1.56 2.54 32.04
C THR A 10 -0.14 2.35 31.56
N ASN A 11 0.03 2.14 30.26
CA ASN A 11 1.33 1.93 29.63
C ASN A 11 1.84 3.15 28.87
N GLY A 12 1.05 4.22 28.79
CA GLY A 12 1.42 5.49 28.16
C GLY A 12 1.46 5.43 26.63
N PHE A 13 0.58 4.65 26.01
CA PHE A 13 0.50 4.55 24.55
C PHE A 13 -0.72 5.24 23.97
N THR A 14 -0.55 5.83 22.80
CA THR A 14 -1.65 6.33 21.97
C THR A 14 -1.54 5.73 20.57
N PHE A 15 -2.59 5.06 20.14
CA PHE A 15 -2.70 4.46 18.82
C PHE A 15 -3.74 5.22 17.99
N VAL A 16 -3.38 5.59 16.77
CA VAL A 16 -4.28 6.28 15.84
C VAL A 16 -4.28 5.56 14.51
N HIS A 17 -5.45 5.18 14.04
CA HIS A 17 -5.62 4.55 12.73
C HIS A 17 -6.73 5.19 11.91
N ASN A 18 -6.44 5.47 10.64
CA ASN A 18 -7.42 5.90 9.65
C ASN A 18 -7.69 4.73 8.69
N LEU A 19 -8.84 4.11 8.82
CA LEU A 19 -9.20 2.94 8.04
C LEU A 19 -9.74 3.31 6.67
N LEU A 20 -9.14 2.72 5.62
CA LEU A 20 -9.74 2.55 4.31
C LEU A 20 -10.05 1.04 4.14
N SER A 21 -11.31 0.65 4.35
CA SER A 21 -11.73 -0.76 4.24
C SER A 21 -11.80 -1.19 2.77
N ILE A 22 -10.91 -2.09 2.37
CA ILE A 22 -10.84 -2.65 1.01
C ILE A 22 -11.08 -4.16 1.04
N THR A 23 -10.35 -4.90 1.89
CA THR A 23 -10.37 -6.36 1.96
C THR A 23 -11.19 -6.84 3.15
N GLY A 24 -12.18 -7.69 2.89
CA GLY A 24 -13.02 -8.28 3.94
C GLY A 24 -14.01 -7.31 4.58
N GLU A 25 -14.47 -7.66 5.77
CA GLU A 25 -15.41 -6.88 6.55
C GLU A 25 -14.76 -5.63 7.18
N PHE A 26 -15.60 -4.64 7.49
CA PHE A 26 -15.12 -3.44 8.17
C PHE A 26 -14.55 -3.78 9.55
N THR A 27 -13.27 -3.50 9.75
CA THR A 27 -12.56 -3.86 10.98
C THR A 27 -11.70 -2.70 11.46
N SER A 28 -12.03 -2.14 12.64
CA SER A 28 -11.22 -1.08 13.27
C SER A 28 -9.86 -1.60 13.74
N GLN A 29 -8.87 -0.71 13.71
CA GLN A 29 -7.54 -0.93 14.27
C GLN A 29 -7.27 0.10 15.39
N PRO A 30 -6.47 -0.24 16.41
CA PRO A 30 -5.61 -1.42 16.55
C PRO A 30 -6.37 -2.71 16.83
N PHE A 31 -5.79 -3.84 16.42
CA PHE A 31 -6.17 -5.16 16.91
C PHE A 31 -5.51 -5.35 18.29
N ILE A 32 -6.29 -5.74 19.29
CA ILE A 32 -5.80 -5.90 20.67
C ILE A 32 -6.25 -7.26 21.19
N GLU A 33 -5.29 -8.11 21.52
CA GLU A 33 -5.57 -9.43 22.07
C GLU A 33 -4.42 -9.91 22.96
N ASP A 34 -4.73 -10.37 24.17
CA ASP A 34 -3.79 -10.99 25.13
C ASP A 34 -2.51 -10.18 25.38
N GLY A 35 -2.58 -8.86 25.46
CA GLY A 35 -1.42 -7.98 25.64
C GLY A 35 -0.61 -7.70 24.39
N ILE A 36 -1.09 -8.14 23.23
CA ILE A 36 -0.55 -7.82 21.92
C ILE A 36 -1.40 -6.73 21.27
N VAL A 37 -0.74 -5.68 20.76
CA VAL A 37 -1.38 -4.60 20.00
C VAL A 37 -0.79 -4.58 18.60
N PHE A 38 -1.65 -4.63 17.59
CA PHE A 38 -1.23 -4.68 16.21
C PHE A 38 -1.93 -3.63 15.35
N LEU A 39 -1.15 -2.92 14.56
CA LEU A 39 -1.62 -2.01 13.51
C LEU A 39 -0.89 -2.30 12.21
N PHE A 40 -1.60 -2.17 11.10
CA PHE A 40 -0.95 -2.18 9.80
C PHE A 40 -1.64 -1.25 8.80
N ASN A 41 -0.87 -0.80 7.84
CA ASN A 41 -1.36 -0.14 6.64
C ASN A 41 -1.00 -1.03 5.46
N GLY A 42 -1.99 -1.56 4.77
CA GLY A 42 -1.76 -2.46 3.65
C GLY A 42 -2.87 -3.46 3.42
N GLU A 43 -2.54 -4.51 2.68
CA GLU A 43 -3.40 -5.64 2.34
C GLU A 43 -2.60 -6.93 2.43
N ILE A 44 -3.11 -7.94 3.13
CA ILE A 44 -2.53 -9.27 3.22
C ILE A 44 -3.33 -10.20 2.31
N TYR A 45 -2.80 -10.49 1.13
CA TYR A 45 -3.53 -11.19 0.07
C TYR A 45 -3.75 -12.68 0.34
N ASN A 46 -2.90 -13.30 1.15
CA ASN A 46 -2.98 -14.73 1.47
C ASN A 46 -3.61 -15.03 2.83
N PHE A 47 -4.35 -14.11 3.42
CA PHE A 47 -4.92 -14.31 4.76
C PHE A 47 -5.86 -15.51 4.86
N LYS A 48 -6.57 -15.84 3.77
CA LYS A 48 -7.45 -17.03 3.70
C LYS A 48 -6.67 -18.36 3.73
N ASP A 49 -5.36 -18.36 3.46
CA ASP A 49 -4.53 -19.55 3.56
C ASP A 49 -4.28 -19.95 5.03
N PHE A 50 -4.49 -19.04 5.97
CA PHE A 50 -4.24 -19.23 7.41
C PHE A 50 -5.52 -19.57 8.20
N GLY A 51 -6.70 -19.31 7.66
CA GLY A 51 -7.96 -19.58 8.33
C GLY A 51 -9.13 -18.84 7.70
N ASP A 52 -10.30 -19.05 8.28
CA ASP A 52 -11.52 -18.36 7.86
C ASP A 52 -11.69 -17.06 8.63
N TYR A 53 -10.97 -16.03 8.18
CA TYR A 53 -10.98 -14.70 8.76
C TYR A 53 -11.89 -13.76 7.96
N ASP A 54 -12.62 -12.90 8.67
CA ASP A 54 -13.51 -11.90 8.08
C ASP A 54 -12.74 -10.72 7.45
N SER A 55 -11.53 -10.44 7.92
CA SER A 55 -10.63 -9.42 7.39
C SER A 55 -9.18 -9.91 7.44
N ASP A 56 -8.36 -9.38 6.56
CA ASP A 56 -6.95 -9.76 6.41
C ASP A 56 -6.08 -9.47 7.64
N GLY A 57 -6.44 -8.46 8.44
CA GLY A 57 -5.70 -8.14 9.66
C GLY A 57 -5.84 -9.17 10.78
N TYR A 58 -6.94 -9.92 10.82
CA TYR A 58 -7.16 -10.87 11.92
C TYR A 58 -6.16 -12.03 11.97
N CYS A 59 -5.62 -12.46 10.85
CA CYS A 59 -4.66 -13.56 10.82
C CYS A 59 -3.31 -13.22 11.48
N ILE A 60 -2.98 -11.94 11.68
CA ILE A 60 -1.64 -11.51 12.06
C ILE A 60 -1.28 -11.90 13.48
N ILE A 61 -2.18 -11.68 14.44
CA ILE A 61 -1.91 -12.02 15.85
C ILE A 61 -1.77 -13.53 16.01
N ASP A 62 -2.61 -14.31 15.35
CA ASP A 62 -2.51 -15.78 15.38
C ASP A 62 -1.18 -16.25 14.78
N LEU A 63 -0.78 -15.69 13.63
CA LEU A 63 0.51 -16.00 13.03
C LEU A 63 1.69 -15.59 13.90
N TYR A 64 1.60 -14.46 14.59
CA TYR A 64 2.62 -14.03 15.53
C TYR A 64 2.71 -14.98 16.74
N LYS A 65 1.59 -15.38 17.30
CA LYS A 65 1.54 -16.37 18.40
C LYS A 65 2.14 -17.73 17.98
N GLU A 66 1.93 -18.16 16.73
CA GLU A 66 2.44 -19.43 16.22
C GLU A 66 3.91 -19.39 15.81
N HIS A 67 4.35 -18.30 15.17
CA HIS A 67 5.66 -18.23 14.51
C HIS A 67 6.62 -17.20 15.14
N GLY A 68 6.22 -16.47 16.18
CA GLY A 68 7.00 -15.37 16.76
C GLY A 68 7.32 -14.32 15.71
N ILE A 69 8.52 -13.72 15.78
CA ILE A 69 8.95 -12.65 14.87
C ILE A 69 9.02 -13.08 13.39
N ASP A 70 9.04 -14.36 13.09
CA ASP A 70 9.09 -14.91 11.74
C ASP A 70 7.72 -14.87 11.02
N PHE A 71 6.64 -14.47 11.69
CA PHE A 71 5.31 -14.37 11.10
C PHE A 71 5.31 -13.53 9.80
N VAL A 72 6.12 -12.48 9.74
CA VAL A 72 6.21 -11.58 8.57
C VAL A 72 6.68 -12.31 7.30
N LYS A 73 7.42 -13.42 7.45
CA LYS A 73 7.90 -14.25 6.32
C LYS A 73 6.79 -15.11 5.70
N LYS A 74 5.64 -15.22 6.37
CA LYS A 74 4.47 -15.96 5.88
C LYS A 74 3.55 -15.11 5.03
N LEU A 75 3.65 -13.78 5.15
CA LEU A 75 2.74 -12.84 4.54
C LEU A 75 3.03 -12.65 3.05
N ASP A 76 1.99 -12.75 2.23
CA ASP A 76 1.98 -12.29 0.84
C ASP A 76 1.08 -11.06 0.75
N GLY A 77 1.67 -9.90 0.65
CA GLY A 77 0.92 -8.65 0.72
C GLY A 77 1.78 -7.41 0.50
N GLU A 78 1.13 -6.28 0.61
CA GLU A 78 1.77 -4.96 0.69
C GLU A 78 1.45 -4.37 2.07
N PHE A 79 2.47 -4.10 2.87
CA PHE A 79 2.25 -3.73 4.26
C PHE A 79 3.34 -2.87 4.88
N ALA A 80 2.88 -2.04 5.82
CA ALA A 80 3.69 -1.42 6.87
C ALA A 80 3.08 -1.85 8.21
N ILE A 81 3.83 -2.55 9.02
CA ILE A 81 3.40 -3.22 10.25
C ILE A 81 4.03 -2.56 11.46
N PHE A 82 3.21 -2.35 12.50
CA PHE A 82 3.61 -2.10 13.87
C PHE A 82 2.94 -3.13 14.77
N LEU A 83 3.73 -3.84 15.58
CA LEU A 83 3.24 -4.78 16.59
C LEU A 83 3.95 -4.51 17.92
N LEU A 84 3.15 -4.40 18.98
CA LEU A 84 3.61 -4.27 20.35
C LEU A 84 3.18 -5.52 21.11
N ASP A 85 4.13 -6.18 21.78
CA ASP A 85 3.88 -7.30 22.69
C ASP A 85 4.33 -6.91 24.10
N LEU A 86 3.35 -6.68 24.97
CA LEU A 86 3.58 -6.31 26.36
C LEU A 86 4.10 -7.49 27.19
N ASN A 87 3.83 -8.74 26.78
CA ASN A 87 4.23 -9.93 27.52
C ASN A 87 5.71 -10.27 27.29
N GLU A 88 6.19 -10.12 26.04
CA GLU A 88 7.56 -10.41 25.64
C GLU A 88 8.47 -9.18 25.67
N ASP A 89 7.92 -8.00 26.05
CA ASP A 89 8.65 -6.72 26.08
C ASP A 89 9.20 -6.34 24.69
N LEU A 90 8.38 -6.46 23.63
CA LEU A 90 8.83 -6.26 22.25
C LEU A 90 8.01 -5.19 21.51
N VAL A 91 8.72 -4.44 20.66
CA VAL A 91 8.19 -3.63 19.58
C VAL A 91 8.73 -4.16 18.26
N ILE A 92 7.85 -4.49 17.32
CA ILE A 92 8.19 -5.01 16.00
C ILE A 92 7.68 -4.05 14.94
N ILE A 93 8.56 -3.64 14.03
CA ILE A 93 8.20 -2.86 12.86
C ILE A 93 8.69 -3.55 11.60
N ALA A 94 7.83 -3.64 10.57
CA ALA A 94 8.17 -4.32 9.33
C ALA A 94 7.54 -3.64 8.11
N THR A 95 8.20 -3.79 6.97
CA THR A 95 7.65 -3.38 5.67
C THR A 95 7.82 -4.49 4.65
N ASP A 96 6.86 -4.59 3.74
CA ASP A 96 6.90 -5.56 2.65
C ASP A 96 8.17 -5.44 1.78
N PRO A 97 8.46 -6.46 0.93
CA PRO A 97 9.70 -6.52 0.15
C PRO A 97 9.99 -5.28 -0.71
N PHE A 98 8.95 -4.60 -1.20
CA PHE A 98 9.08 -3.41 -2.04
C PHE A 98 8.80 -2.11 -1.28
N LYS A 99 8.40 -2.23 0.01
CA LYS A 99 7.96 -1.10 0.83
C LYS A 99 6.88 -0.29 0.12
N THR A 100 5.87 -0.99 -0.35
CA THR A 100 4.72 -0.42 -1.04
C THR A 100 4.00 0.59 -0.14
N LYS A 101 3.96 0.29 1.17
CA LYS A 101 3.48 1.23 2.19
C LYS A 101 4.66 1.84 2.95
N PRO A 102 4.71 3.17 3.11
CA PRO A 102 5.78 3.82 3.88
C PRO A 102 5.64 3.55 5.38
N LEU A 103 6.77 3.50 6.08
CA LEU A 103 6.82 3.45 7.54
C LEU A 103 8.01 4.23 8.05
N PHE A 104 7.76 5.06 9.07
CA PHE A 104 8.75 5.88 9.75
C PHE A 104 8.71 5.59 11.24
N TYR A 105 9.84 5.74 11.91
CA TYR A 105 9.95 5.59 13.35
C TYR A 105 10.94 6.58 13.93
N SER A 106 10.77 6.86 15.20
CA SER A 106 11.68 7.65 16.01
C SER A 106 11.80 7.04 17.40
N ILE A 107 12.99 7.09 17.96
CA ILE A 107 13.29 6.69 19.33
C ILE A 107 13.91 7.91 20.01
N SER A 108 13.28 8.38 21.09
CA SER A 108 13.72 9.51 21.91
C SER A 108 13.57 9.17 23.39
N GLU A 109 13.94 10.11 24.25
CA GLU A 109 13.70 10.01 25.70
C GLU A 109 12.19 9.96 26.04
N ASP A 110 11.35 10.56 25.17
CA ASP A 110 9.90 10.60 25.33
C ASP A 110 9.19 9.31 24.85
N GLY A 111 9.92 8.41 24.17
CA GLY A 111 9.35 7.13 23.79
C GLY A 111 9.66 6.68 22.35
N PHE A 112 8.95 5.64 21.93
CA PHE A 112 8.98 5.07 20.60
C PHE A 112 7.80 5.58 19.77
N GLY A 113 8.07 6.34 18.72
CA GLY A 113 7.07 6.80 17.75
C GLY A 113 7.14 6.00 16.46
N CYS A 114 5.98 5.60 15.91
CA CYS A 114 5.89 4.94 14.61
C CYS A 114 4.70 5.49 13.81
N SER A 115 4.89 5.76 12.52
CA SER A 115 3.83 6.28 11.66
C SER A 115 4.09 6.00 10.19
N THR A 116 3.03 5.90 9.41
CA THR A 116 3.11 5.84 7.95
C THR A 116 3.50 7.18 7.32
N TYR A 117 3.39 8.29 8.06
CA TYR A 117 3.80 9.62 7.63
C TYR A 117 4.83 10.23 8.58
N ARG A 118 5.94 10.69 8.01
CA ARG A 118 6.99 11.38 8.78
C ARG A 118 6.43 12.61 9.50
N THR A 119 5.63 13.41 8.81
CA THR A 119 5.06 14.65 9.34
C THR A 119 4.17 14.45 10.56
N ALA A 120 3.56 13.27 10.73
CA ALA A 120 2.81 12.95 11.94
C ALA A 120 3.74 12.92 13.17
N LEU A 121 4.89 12.24 13.04
CA LEU A 121 5.90 12.20 14.12
C LEU A 121 6.53 13.58 14.37
N ASP A 122 6.87 14.31 13.32
CA ASP A 122 7.44 15.67 13.44
C ASP A 122 6.45 16.61 14.19
N ARG A 123 5.13 16.50 13.94
CA ARG A 123 4.09 17.33 14.59
C ARG A 123 3.89 17.05 16.07
N ILE A 124 4.11 15.82 16.50
CA ILE A 124 4.02 15.45 17.92
C ILE A 124 5.36 15.56 18.66
N GLY A 125 6.38 16.15 18.01
CA GLY A 125 7.64 16.51 18.64
C GLY A 125 8.73 15.45 18.56
N HIS A 126 8.53 14.36 17.83
CA HIS A 126 9.60 13.39 17.61
C HIS A 126 10.71 13.95 16.73
N GLU A 127 11.95 13.81 17.20
CA GLU A 127 13.15 14.18 16.45
C GLU A 127 13.82 12.94 15.85
N ASN A 128 14.78 13.15 14.93
CA ASN A 128 15.58 12.09 14.31
C ASN A 128 14.76 10.97 13.66
N VAL A 129 13.62 11.34 13.06
CA VAL A 129 12.70 10.40 12.40
C VAL A 129 13.42 9.66 11.27
N LYS A 130 13.45 8.34 11.38
CA LYS A 130 14.09 7.40 10.44
C LYS A 130 13.03 6.72 9.61
N ARG A 131 13.41 6.32 8.41
CA ARG A 131 12.59 5.53 7.52
C ARG A 131 12.91 4.04 7.68
N VAL A 132 11.91 3.18 7.87
CA VAL A 132 12.11 1.73 7.88
C VAL A 132 12.58 1.27 6.50
N LYS A 133 13.56 0.39 6.43
CA LYS A 133 14.08 -0.15 5.16
C LYS A 133 13.06 -1.08 4.50
N PRO A 134 13.03 -1.17 3.14
CA PRO A 134 12.22 -2.18 2.47
C PRO A 134 12.66 -3.59 2.86
N ASN A 135 11.75 -4.56 2.78
CA ASN A 135 12.05 -5.98 2.99
C ASN A 135 12.69 -6.27 4.35
N THR A 136 12.29 -5.55 5.39
CA THR A 136 12.97 -5.59 6.68
C THR A 136 11.96 -5.70 7.81
N CYS A 137 12.24 -6.61 8.74
CA CYS A 137 11.64 -6.65 10.06
C CYS A 137 12.69 -6.23 11.09
N SER A 138 12.37 -5.26 11.94
CA SER A 138 13.22 -4.79 13.04
C SER A 138 12.50 -4.99 14.36
N VAL A 139 13.20 -5.53 15.34
CA VAL A 139 12.69 -5.87 16.66
C VAL A 139 13.44 -5.07 17.72
N TYR A 140 12.70 -4.45 18.63
CA TYR A 140 13.23 -3.64 19.72
C TYR A 140 12.68 -4.13 21.05
N LYS A 141 13.45 -3.96 22.12
CA LYS A 141 12.91 -4.06 23.48
C LYS A 141 12.01 -2.86 23.76
N LEU A 142 10.83 -3.11 24.32
CA LEU A 142 9.92 -2.04 24.71
C LEU A 142 10.48 -1.22 25.88
N SER A 143 11.08 -1.90 26.85
CA SER A 143 11.56 -1.30 28.11
C SER A 143 12.68 -0.28 27.96
N ASN A 144 13.49 -0.38 26.89
CA ASN A 144 14.66 0.53 26.69
C ASN A 144 14.87 0.93 25.22
N TYR A 145 14.02 0.47 24.32
CA TYR A 145 14.07 0.70 22.88
C TYR A 145 15.38 0.25 22.19
N GLU A 146 16.11 -0.66 22.83
CA GLU A 146 17.29 -1.27 22.23
C GLU A 146 16.87 -2.20 21.08
N LYS A 147 17.52 -2.08 19.92
CA LYS A 147 17.29 -3.01 18.81
C LYS A 147 17.93 -4.35 19.13
N VAL A 148 17.12 -5.39 19.20
CA VAL A 148 17.55 -6.75 19.52
C VAL A 148 17.67 -7.64 18.29
N ASP A 149 16.94 -7.34 17.21
CA ASP A 149 17.06 -8.07 15.94
C ASP A 149 16.69 -7.19 14.73
N GLU A 150 17.23 -7.53 13.57
CA GLU A 150 16.86 -6.99 12.27
C GLU A 150 17.17 -8.03 11.20
N PHE A 151 16.17 -8.42 10.42
CA PHE A 151 16.35 -9.41 9.36
C PHE A 151 15.58 -9.07 8.07
N THR A 152 16.03 -9.68 6.98
CA THR A 152 15.39 -9.61 5.67
C THR A 152 14.23 -10.60 5.60
N ILE A 153 13.05 -10.14 5.16
CA ILE A 153 11.82 -10.95 5.11
C ILE A 153 11.88 -11.95 3.95
N VAL A 154 12.22 -11.50 2.74
CA VAL A 154 12.30 -12.33 1.54
C VAL A 154 13.68 -12.22 0.91
N ASN A 155 14.31 -13.36 0.65
CA ASN A 155 15.56 -13.42 -0.09
C ASN A 155 15.28 -13.62 -1.59
N PHE A 156 15.68 -12.67 -2.42
CA PHE A 156 15.58 -12.76 -3.87
C PHE A 156 16.79 -13.50 -4.45
N ASP A 157 16.53 -14.55 -5.23
CA ASP A 157 17.58 -15.17 -6.05
C ASP A 157 17.70 -14.39 -7.38
N LEU A 158 18.75 -13.60 -7.48
CA LEU A 158 19.05 -12.79 -8.68
C LEU A 158 19.86 -13.57 -9.74
N ASN A 159 20.26 -14.82 -9.46
CA ASN A 159 21.05 -15.65 -10.36
C ASN A 159 20.19 -16.67 -11.13
N GLN A 160 18.88 -16.44 -11.20
CA GLN A 160 17.98 -17.30 -11.95
C GLN A 160 18.19 -17.13 -13.45
N HIS A 161 18.22 -18.28 -14.18
CA HIS A 161 18.10 -18.33 -15.62
C HIS A 161 16.78 -18.99 -15.98
N LYS A 162 16.00 -18.35 -16.82
CA LYS A 162 14.71 -18.83 -17.30
C LYS A 162 14.73 -18.91 -18.81
N ASP A 163 14.32 -20.05 -19.37
CA ASP A 163 14.24 -20.25 -20.82
C ASP A 163 12.93 -19.76 -21.44
N ASN A 164 11.94 -19.46 -20.58
CA ASN A 164 10.61 -18.98 -20.98
C ASN A 164 10.03 -18.03 -19.91
N PHE A 165 8.83 -17.54 -20.15
CA PHE A 165 8.10 -16.61 -19.27
C PHE A 165 6.98 -17.28 -18.45
N ASP A 166 6.91 -18.62 -18.41
CA ASP A 166 5.80 -19.34 -17.79
C ASP A 166 5.64 -19.01 -16.29
N ASP A 167 6.75 -18.99 -15.55
CA ASP A 167 6.73 -18.64 -14.12
C ASP A 167 6.23 -17.20 -13.90
N TRP A 168 6.66 -16.28 -14.78
CA TRP A 168 6.22 -14.89 -14.72
C TRP A 168 4.72 -14.76 -15.04
N ASP A 169 4.24 -15.44 -16.07
CA ASP A 169 2.84 -15.43 -16.48
C ASP A 169 1.94 -16.00 -15.38
N ILE A 170 2.34 -17.11 -14.75
CA ILE A 170 1.64 -17.69 -13.59
C ILE A 170 1.61 -16.72 -12.42
N ALA A 171 2.75 -16.12 -12.08
CA ALA A 171 2.85 -15.16 -10.98
C ALA A 171 1.99 -13.93 -11.22
N PHE A 172 2.00 -13.38 -12.46
CA PHE A 172 1.20 -12.23 -12.84
C PHE A 172 -0.30 -12.50 -12.75
N LYS A 173 -0.76 -13.63 -13.29
CA LYS A 173 -2.16 -14.09 -13.19
C LYS A 173 -2.61 -14.22 -11.74
N ASN A 174 -1.78 -14.85 -10.91
CA ASN A 174 -2.05 -15.01 -9.49
C ASN A 174 -2.08 -13.67 -8.76
N ALA A 175 -1.19 -12.73 -9.10
CA ALA A 175 -1.17 -11.40 -8.50
C ALA A 175 -2.46 -10.62 -8.78
N ILE A 176 -2.98 -10.68 -10.01
CA ILE A 176 -4.29 -10.08 -10.36
C ILE A 176 -5.41 -10.76 -9.58
N ARG A 177 -5.46 -12.11 -9.59
CA ARG A 177 -6.49 -12.86 -8.89
C ARG A 177 -6.54 -12.54 -7.39
N LYS A 178 -5.40 -12.52 -6.70
CA LYS A 178 -5.31 -12.22 -5.26
C LYS A 178 -5.86 -10.83 -4.92
N ARG A 179 -5.61 -9.84 -5.77
CA ARG A 179 -6.06 -8.46 -5.56
C ARG A 179 -7.53 -8.22 -5.86
N THR A 180 -8.16 -9.15 -6.56
CA THR A 180 -9.54 -8.98 -7.03
C THR A 180 -10.54 -9.96 -6.45
N SER A 181 -10.09 -11.04 -5.79
CA SER A 181 -10.96 -12.10 -5.26
C SER A 181 -11.38 -11.92 -3.79
N ASN A 182 -10.69 -11.08 -3.04
CA ASN A 182 -10.92 -10.93 -1.59
C ASN A 182 -11.64 -9.60 -1.24
N THR A 183 -12.35 -9.02 -2.19
CA THR A 183 -13.08 -7.77 -1.99
C THR A 183 -14.42 -7.80 -2.74
N ASP A 184 -15.43 -7.21 -2.13
CA ASP A 184 -16.72 -6.90 -2.74
C ASP A 184 -16.78 -5.49 -3.36
N LYS A 185 -15.68 -4.73 -3.21
CA LYS A 185 -15.58 -3.35 -3.69
C LYS A 185 -15.43 -3.31 -5.21
N LYS A 186 -15.90 -2.21 -5.79
CA LYS A 186 -15.75 -1.97 -7.23
C LYS A 186 -14.29 -1.80 -7.60
N ILE A 187 -13.86 -2.57 -8.59
CA ILE A 187 -12.49 -2.51 -9.09
C ILE A 187 -12.40 -1.45 -10.19
N PHE A 188 -11.38 -0.63 -10.13
CA PHE A 188 -11.06 0.31 -11.20
C PHE A 188 -9.55 0.31 -11.50
N MET A 189 -9.20 0.78 -12.69
CA MET A 189 -7.82 0.93 -13.10
C MET A 189 -7.61 2.14 -14.00
N GLY A 190 -6.40 2.71 -13.96
CA GLY A 190 -5.93 3.64 -14.97
C GLY A 190 -5.51 2.89 -16.23
N LEU A 191 -6.05 3.24 -17.40
CA LEU A 191 -5.69 2.65 -18.68
C LEU A 191 -5.00 3.67 -19.58
N SER A 192 -3.75 3.41 -19.93
CA SER A 192 -2.91 4.22 -20.80
C SER A 192 -2.43 3.42 -22.04
N SER A 193 -1.62 4.02 -22.88
CA SER A 193 -0.89 3.31 -23.96
C SER A 193 0.24 2.42 -23.43
N GLY A 194 0.68 2.60 -22.17
CA GLY A 194 1.80 1.87 -21.55
C GLY A 194 1.56 0.36 -21.39
N TYR A 195 2.63 -0.43 -21.44
CA TYR A 195 2.56 -1.90 -21.39
C TYR A 195 1.91 -2.42 -20.09
N ASP A 196 2.23 -1.82 -18.94
CA ASP A 196 1.78 -2.30 -17.63
C ASP A 196 0.25 -2.26 -17.51
N SER A 197 -0.34 -1.09 -17.79
CA SER A 197 -1.80 -0.93 -17.75
C SER A 197 -2.51 -1.81 -18.79
N GLY A 198 -1.87 -2.00 -19.95
CA GLY A 198 -2.37 -2.90 -20.99
C GLY A 198 -2.38 -4.37 -20.56
N ALA A 199 -1.30 -4.83 -19.91
CA ALA A 199 -1.20 -6.20 -19.38
C ALA A 199 -2.23 -6.46 -18.28
N ILE A 200 -2.39 -5.51 -17.34
CA ILE A 200 -3.40 -5.60 -16.27
C ILE A 200 -4.81 -5.67 -16.87
N ALA A 201 -5.16 -4.78 -17.82
CA ALA A 201 -6.46 -4.80 -18.46
C ALA A 201 -6.74 -6.12 -19.19
N CYS A 202 -5.75 -6.64 -19.92
CA CYS A 202 -5.87 -7.93 -20.60
C CYS A 202 -6.14 -9.07 -19.62
N GLU A 203 -5.44 -9.08 -18.50
CA GLU A 203 -5.60 -10.16 -17.52
C GLU A 203 -6.94 -10.06 -16.78
N LEU A 204 -7.41 -8.86 -16.41
CA LEU A 204 -8.74 -8.64 -15.84
C LEU A 204 -9.85 -9.12 -16.79
N LEU A 205 -9.71 -8.84 -18.10
CA LEU A 205 -10.66 -9.33 -19.11
C LEU A 205 -10.64 -10.86 -19.22
N LYS A 206 -9.47 -11.50 -19.21
CA LYS A 206 -9.31 -12.95 -19.28
C LYS A 206 -9.89 -13.68 -18.06
N GLN A 207 -9.74 -13.08 -16.89
CA GLN A 207 -10.27 -13.63 -15.63
C GLN A 207 -11.75 -13.25 -15.41
N GLU A 208 -12.37 -12.56 -16.35
CA GLU A 208 -13.78 -12.11 -16.29
C GLU A 208 -14.09 -11.27 -15.04
N VAL A 209 -13.08 -10.58 -14.51
CA VAL A 209 -13.22 -9.68 -13.36
C VAL A 209 -13.98 -8.42 -13.79
N PRO A 210 -15.08 -8.04 -13.12
CA PRO A 210 -15.75 -6.76 -13.39
C PRO A 210 -14.87 -5.57 -12.99
N PHE A 211 -14.64 -4.63 -13.90
CA PHE A 211 -13.83 -3.43 -13.59
C PHE A 211 -14.21 -2.23 -14.42
N LYS A 212 -13.82 -1.05 -13.97
CA LYS A 212 -13.94 0.20 -14.71
C LYS A 212 -12.57 0.74 -15.08
N ALA A 213 -12.33 0.94 -16.37
CA ALA A 213 -11.11 1.54 -16.90
C ALA A 213 -11.29 3.05 -17.05
N TYR A 214 -10.32 3.81 -16.54
CA TYR A 214 -10.24 5.26 -16.71
C TYR A 214 -9.05 5.62 -17.59
N SER A 215 -9.27 6.38 -18.65
CA SER A 215 -8.20 6.91 -19.50
C SER A 215 -8.19 8.43 -19.44
N VAL A 216 -7.03 8.97 -19.05
CA VAL A 216 -6.80 10.42 -19.11
C VAL A 216 -6.30 10.75 -20.51
N ILE A 217 -7.07 11.53 -21.25
CA ILE A 217 -6.75 11.94 -22.61
C ILE A 217 -6.19 13.37 -22.61
N ASN A 218 -4.97 13.51 -23.11
CA ASN A 218 -4.32 14.80 -23.26
C ASN A 218 -4.29 15.19 -24.75
N HIS A 219 -4.50 16.45 -25.07
CA HIS A 219 -4.44 16.98 -26.44
C HIS A 219 -3.03 16.91 -27.08
N GLN A 220 -1.99 16.61 -26.31
CA GLN A 220 -0.59 16.51 -26.73
C GLN A 220 -0.09 15.07 -26.95
N GLU A 221 -0.96 14.06 -26.83
CA GLU A 221 -0.54 12.68 -27.06
C GLU A 221 -0.18 12.45 -28.52
N ASN A 222 0.87 11.68 -28.75
CA ASN A 222 1.29 11.34 -30.11
C ASN A 222 0.31 10.33 -30.75
N THR A 223 0.35 10.27 -32.09
CA THR A 223 -0.58 9.45 -32.87
C THR A 223 -0.43 7.94 -32.56
N GLU A 224 0.79 7.46 -32.29
CA GLU A 224 1.04 6.05 -32.01
C GLU A 224 0.42 5.62 -30.69
N ASP A 225 0.63 6.40 -29.63
CA ASP A 225 0.03 6.17 -28.32
C ASP A 225 -1.49 6.19 -28.39
N MET A 226 -2.04 7.13 -29.13
CA MET A 226 -3.51 7.21 -29.34
C MET A 226 -4.04 5.99 -30.11
N ASN A 227 -3.31 5.46 -31.08
CA ASN A 227 -3.72 4.27 -31.80
C ASN A 227 -3.76 3.04 -30.88
N VAL A 228 -2.73 2.88 -30.03
CA VAL A 228 -2.69 1.80 -29.03
C VAL A 228 -3.84 1.96 -28.02
N LEU A 229 -4.05 3.16 -27.52
CA LEU A 229 -5.12 3.44 -26.57
C LEU A 229 -6.51 3.18 -27.16
N ASN A 230 -6.77 3.65 -28.39
CA ASN A 230 -8.01 3.41 -29.10
C ASN A 230 -8.30 1.92 -29.33
N TYR A 231 -7.25 1.12 -29.66
CA TYR A 231 -7.38 -0.32 -29.77
C TYR A 231 -7.79 -0.96 -28.43
N ARG A 232 -7.17 -0.54 -27.33
CA ARG A 232 -7.55 -1.01 -25.97
C ARG A 232 -8.95 -0.59 -25.58
N HIS A 233 -9.33 0.67 -25.84
CA HIS A 233 -10.70 1.16 -25.62
C HIS A 233 -11.73 0.29 -26.34
N LYS A 234 -11.47 -0.05 -27.62
CA LYS A 234 -12.33 -0.94 -28.39
C LYS A 234 -12.50 -2.29 -27.68
N ARG A 235 -11.39 -2.89 -27.21
CA ARG A 235 -11.43 -4.19 -26.49
C ARG A 235 -12.26 -4.11 -25.21
N ILE A 236 -12.15 -3.02 -24.45
CA ILE A 236 -12.96 -2.79 -23.25
C ILE A 236 -14.45 -2.67 -23.62
N LEU A 237 -14.76 -1.85 -24.61
CA LEU A 237 -16.15 -1.62 -25.04
C LEU A 237 -16.83 -2.86 -25.67
N GLU A 238 -16.06 -3.78 -26.23
CA GLU A 238 -16.53 -5.06 -26.75
C GLU A 238 -16.71 -6.14 -25.66
N SER A 239 -16.19 -5.90 -24.45
CA SER A 239 -16.31 -6.84 -23.33
C SER A 239 -17.65 -6.68 -22.60
N THR A 240 -18.03 -7.71 -21.86
CA THR A 240 -19.26 -7.71 -21.05
C THR A 240 -19.00 -7.43 -19.57
N ASN A 241 -17.73 -7.43 -19.15
CA ASN A 241 -17.31 -7.31 -17.76
C ASN A 241 -16.53 -6.03 -17.46
N ALA A 242 -16.39 -5.11 -18.44
CA ALA A 242 -15.66 -3.88 -18.20
C ALA A 242 -16.39 -2.64 -18.73
N GLU A 243 -16.17 -1.54 -18.06
CA GLU A 243 -16.64 -0.20 -18.45
C GLU A 243 -15.46 0.70 -18.78
N LEU A 244 -15.66 1.69 -19.65
CA LEU A 244 -14.66 2.69 -20.01
C LEU A 244 -15.17 4.08 -19.69
N GLN A 245 -14.31 4.89 -19.07
CA GLN A 245 -14.53 6.32 -18.91
C GLN A 245 -13.30 7.12 -19.35
N ASN A 246 -13.49 8.00 -20.31
CA ASN A 246 -12.46 8.94 -20.73
C ASN A 246 -12.55 10.24 -19.94
N LEU A 247 -11.42 10.69 -19.43
CA LEU A 247 -11.23 11.95 -18.74
C LEU A 247 -10.39 12.88 -19.62
N TYR A 248 -10.96 14.01 -20.00
CA TYR A 248 -10.26 14.95 -20.89
C TYR A 248 -9.59 16.04 -20.08
N LYS A 249 -8.26 16.16 -20.24
CA LYS A 249 -7.45 17.14 -19.53
C LYS A 249 -7.59 18.52 -20.20
N SER A 250 -8.39 19.41 -19.64
CA SER A 250 -8.43 20.82 -19.99
C SER A 250 -7.64 21.68 -18.99
N GLY A 251 -7.24 22.90 -19.40
CA GLY A 251 -6.53 23.82 -18.50
C GLY A 251 -7.34 24.19 -17.25
N GLU A 252 -8.65 24.41 -17.41
CA GLU A 252 -9.55 24.77 -16.30
C GLU A 252 -9.72 23.60 -15.30
N VAL A 253 -9.89 22.38 -15.80
CA VAL A 253 -10.01 21.17 -14.98
C VAL A 253 -8.69 20.93 -14.23
N ARG A 254 -7.53 21.13 -14.87
CA ARG A 254 -6.22 21.03 -14.25
C ARG A 254 -6.10 22.02 -13.07
N GLU A 255 -6.47 23.27 -13.27
CA GLU A 255 -6.39 24.30 -12.24
C GLU A 255 -7.35 24.01 -11.08
N PHE A 256 -8.56 23.56 -11.36
CA PHE A 256 -9.51 23.13 -10.34
C PHE A 256 -8.94 22.00 -9.46
N HIS A 257 -8.45 20.92 -10.06
CA HIS A 257 -7.87 19.80 -9.31
C HIS A 257 -6.63 20.21 -8.51
N ARG A 258 -5.76 21.03 -9.09
CA ARG A 258 -4.58 21.55 -8.41
C ARG A 258 -4.96 22.34 -7.15
N ASN A 259 -5.95 23.21 -7.24
CA ASN A 259 -6.45 23.99 -6.12
C ASN A 259 -7.20 23.12 -5.11
N PHE A 260 -7.95 22.12 -5.57
CA PHE A 260 -8.62 21.16 -4.69
C PHE A 260 -7.59 20.39 -3.87
N ILE A 261 -6.56 19.82 -4.50
CA ILE A 261 -5.51 19.07 -3.80
C ILE A 261 -4.76 19.95 -2.81
N ARG A 262 -4.38 21.17 -3.20
CA ARG A 262 -3.72 22.13 -2.30
C ARG A 262 -4.51 22.43 -1.03
N ASN A 263 -5.83 22.50 -1.15
CA ASN A 263 -6.71 22.87 -0.04
C ASN A 263 -7.16 21.67 0.82
N HIS A 264 -7.01 20.43 0.32
CA HIS A 264 -7.57 19.24 0.95
C HIS A 264 -6.52 18.16 1.23
N SER A 265 -5.30 18.28 0.68
CA SER A 265 -4.20 17.37 1.03
C SER A 265 -3.45 17.87 2.24
N GLU A 266 -2.96 16.96 3.04
CA GLU A 266 -2.01 17.28 4.08
C GLU A 266 -0.69 17.79 3.49
N ASP A 267 -0.03 18.70 4.20
CA ASP A 267 1.27 19.25 3.83
C ASP A 267 2.38 18.26 4.20
N PHE A 268 2.47 17.15 3.48
CA PHE A 268 3.53 16.17 3.65
C PHE A 268 4.47 16.13 2.43
N LYS A 269 5.75 16.06 2.71
CA LYS A 269 6.77 15.95 1.68
C LYS A 269 6.94 14.51 1.22
N TRP A 270 6.51 14.21 0.02
CA TRP A 270 6.86 12.98 -0.66
C TRP A 270 8.32 13.05 -1.11
N THR A 271 9.18 12.26 -0.49
CA THR A 271 10.53 12.08 -1.02
C THR A 271 10.51 10.96 -2.07
N ILE A 272 10.17 11.30 -3.29
CA ILE A 272 10.43 10.41 -4.40
C ILE A 272 11.84 10.70 -4.89
N ASN A 273 12.71 9.73 -4.80
CA ASN A 273 14.04 9.77 -5.38
C ASN A 273 13.93 9.59 -6.89
N THR A 274 13.63 10.64 -7.61
CA THR A 274 13.73 10.65 -9.06
C THR A 274 14.75 11.71 -9.46
N SER A 275 15.34 11.58 -10.61
CA SER A 275 16.37 12.49 -11.14
C SER A 275 15.82 13.82 -11.69
N ALA A 276 14.54 14.09 -11.53
CA ALA A 276 13.94 15.31 -12.01
C ALA A 276 13.97 16.37 -10.92
N SER A 277 14.23 17.62 -11.29
CA SER A 277 14.50 18.74 -10.41
C SER A 277 13.28 19.35 -9.71
N ASP A 278 12.07 18.81 -9.92
CA ASP A 278 10.81 19.46 -9.53
C ASP A 278 10.12 18.83 -8.32
N TYR A 279 10.90 18.39 -7.35
CA TYR A 279 10.40 17.68 -6.16
C TYR A 279 9.86 18.53 -5.06
N THR A 280 9.88 19.81 -5.21
CA THR A 280 9.41 20.74 -4.18
C THR A 280 7.89 20.82 -4.11
N GLU A 281 7.18 20.22 -5.06
CA GLU A 281 5.74 20.34 -5.15
C GLU A 281 5.07 18.96 -5.20
N ASN A 282 4.57 18.51 -4.05
CA ASN A 282 3.96 17.21 -3.84
C ASN A 282 2.79 16.90 -4.78
N TRP A 283 2.14 17.88 -5.26
CA TRP A 283 0.97 17.79 -6.14
C TRP A 283 1.33 17.83 -7.64
N SER A 284 2.58 18.02 -8.01
CA SER A 284 3.02 17.87 -9.40
C SER A 284 2.87 16.41 -9.89
N LEU A 285 2.95 15.44 -8.99
CA LEU A 285 2.64 14.04 -9.28
C LEU A 285 1.22 13.81 -9.74
N CYS A 286 0.29 14.58 -9.20
CA CYS A 286 -1.12 14.52 -9.56
C CYS A 286 -1.39 15.20 -10.89
N ASP A 287 -0.56 16.17 -11.27
CA ASP A 287 -0.76 16.97 -12.47
C ASP A 287 -0.40 16.21 -13.75
N ASP A 288 0.70 15.46 -13.74
CA ASP A 288 1.23 14.83 -14.95
C ASP A 288 0.96 13.33 -15.08
N ARG A 289 0.57 12.66 -14.02
CA ARG A 289 0.44 11.19 -13.99
C ARG A 289 -0.97 10.64 -13.85
N GLY A 290 -1.97 11.48 -13.89
CA GLY A 290 -3.37 11.06 -13.94
C GLY A 290 -3.96 10.49 -12.65
N ALA A 291 -3.16 10.16 -11.63
CA ALA A 291 -3.65 9.52 -10.40
C ALA A 291 -4.66 10.37 -9.62
N ALA A 292 -4.57 11.69 -9.72
CA ALA A 292 -5.52 12.61 -9.07
C ALA A 292 -6.81 12.83 -9.87
N TRP A 293 -6.96 12.19 -11.01
CA TRP A 293 -8.10 12.36 -11.90
C TRP A 293 -9.11 11.22 -11.76
N ILE A 294 -8.80 10.21 -11.02
CA ILE A 294 -9.60 9.02 -10.76
C ILE A 294 -10.30 9.13 -9.41
#